data_51c14764fbcde10112d6e0158f3e47bd
#
_entry.id   51c14764fbcde10112d6e0158f3e47bd
#
_cell.length_a   1.000
_cell.length_b   1.000
_cell.length_c   1.000
_cell.angle_alpha   90.00
_cell.angle_beta   90.00
_cell.angle_gamma   90.00
#
_symmetry.space_group_name_H-M   'P 1'
#
loop_
_entity.id
_entity.type
_entity.pdbx_description
1 polymer ?
#
loop_
_entity_poly.entity_id
_entity_poly.type
_entity_poly.pdbx_seq_one_letter_code
_entity_poly.pdbx_strand_id
1 'polypeptide(L)'
;MIILLRIDKAILDTSGVICDNIARFGATERGLLSQNILGHIRNFVEYVAIKAFSNGADVNPNDYNLNVAALKDMQRHGNLRFLYRFHELLQKSVSHYTVDKDGSERLMLKYYEHLFKTKLYLKQAYNLDVLENIEDFPLD
;
A
#
# COMPACT_ATOMS: atom_id res chain seq x y z
N MET A 1 5.12 -23.56 16.58
CA MET A 1 4.04 -23.14 15.68
C MET A 1 4.09 -21.62 15.48
N ILE A 2 4.16 -21.18 14.23
CA ILE A 2 4.14 -19.76 13.92
C ILE A 2 2.67 -19.35 13.78
N ILE A 3 2.23 -18.42 14.62
CA ILE A 3 0.87 -17.90 14.55
C ILE A 3 0.93 -16.62 13.71
N LEU A 4 0.22 -16.64 12.58
CA LEU A 4 0.11 -15.47 11.71
C LEU A 4 -0.91 -14.50 12.30
N LEU A 5 -0.50 -13.27 12.57
CA LEU A 5 -1.39 -12.22 13.03
C LEU A 5 -2.42 -11.87 11.95
N ARG A 6 -3.64 -11.53 12.36
CA ARG A 6 -4.71 -11.16 11.42
C ARG A 6 -4.31 -9.98 10.54
N ILE A 7 -3.60 -9.01 11.09
CA ILE A 7 -3.13 -7.86 10.30
C ILE A 7 -2.09 -8.29 9.26
N ASP A 8 -1.19 -9.20 9.61
CA ASP A 8 -0.20 -9.72 8.66
C ASP A 8 -0.88 -10.49 7.54
N LYS A 9 -1.89 -11.29 7.86
CA LYS A 9 -2.67 -12.01 6.85
C LYS A 9 -3.36 -11.03 5.90
N ALA A 10 -3.95 -9.96 6.42
CA ALA A 10 -4.60 -8.94 5.59
C ALA A 10 -3.61 -8.26 4.65
N ILE A 11 -2.41 -7.96 5.13
CA ILE A 11 -1.32 -7.38 4.32
C ILE A 11 -0.91 -8.36 3.22
N LEU A 12 -0.67 -9.63 3.56
CA LEU A 12 -0.24 -10.65 2.58
C LEU A 12 -1.33 -10.92 1.53
N ASP A 13 -2.58 -11.03 1.94
CA ASP A 13 -3.69 -11.29 1.02
C ASP A 13 -3.86 -10.12 0.04
N THR A 14 -3.80 -8.89 0.53
CA THR A 14 -3.93 -7.69 -0.30
C THR A 14 -2.74 -7.54 -1.23
N SER A 15 -1.54 -7.83 -0.75
CA SER A 15 -0.33 -7.88 -1.59
C SER A 15 -0.52 -8.85 -2.76
N GLY A 16 -1.08 -10.04 -2.50
CA GLY A 16 -1.36 -11.02 -3.53
C GLY A 16 -2.30 -10.49 -4.62
N VAL A 17 -3.36 -9.78 -4.22
CA VAL A 17 -4.30 -9.18 -5.17
C VAL A 17 -3.60 -8.15 -6.05
N ILE A 18 -2.76 -7.29 -5.46
CA ILE A 18 -2.00 -6.28 -6.20
C ILE A 18 -1.03 -6.94 -7.18
N CYS A 19 -0.28 -7.96 -6.72
CA CYS A 19 0.67 -8.69 -7.55
C CYS A 19 -0.02 -9.40 -8.72
N ASP A 20 -1.16 -10.04 -8.48
CA ASP A 20 -1.92 -10.70 -9.53
C ASP A 20 -2.38 -9.71 -10.59
N ASN A 21 -2.81 -8.53 -10.16
CA ASN A 21 -3.24 -7.49 -11.09
C ASN A 21 -2.08 -6.98 -11.95
N ILE A 22 -0.91 -6.76 -11.35
CA ILE A 22 0.29 -6.35 -12.07
C ILE A 22 0.77 -7.47 -13.01
N ALA A 23 0.69 -8.72 -12.59
CA ALA A 23 1.07 -9.86 -13.44
C ALA A 23 0.17 -9.94 -14.67
N ARG A 24 -1.12 -9.61 -14.51
CA ARG A 24 -2.10 -9.66 -15.60
C ARG A 24 -2.00 -8.47 -16.54
N PHE A 25 -1.83 -7.26 -16.03
CA PHE A 25 -1.93 -6.02 -16.79
C PHE A 25 -0.64 -5.21 -16.87
N GLY A 26 0.43 -5.64 -16.19
CA GLY A 26 1.70 -4.92 -16.11
C GLY A 26 1.61 -3.66 -15.25
N ALA A 27 2.68 -2.89 -15.24
CA ALA A 27 2.71 -1.56 -14.60
C ALA A 27 2.06 -0.55 -15.55
N THR A 28 0.77 -0.70 -15.78
CA THR A 28 -0.04 0.07 -16.72
C THR A 28 -1.20 0.71 -15.97
N GLU A 29 -1.99 1.51 -16.69
CA GLU A 29 -3.19 2.12 -16.12
C GLU A 29 -4.14 1.05 -15.52
N ARG A 30 -4.34 -0.06 -16.22
CA ARG A 30 -5.19 -1.15 -15.73
C ARG A 30 -4.56 -1.88 -14.54
N GLY A 31 -3.23 -1.97 -14.50
CA GLY A 31 -2.51 -2.64 -13.42
C GLY A 31 -2.40 -1.84 -12.14
N LEU A 32 -2.33 -0.50 -12.22
CA LEU A 32 -2.03 0.35 -11.06
C LEU A 32 -3.04 1.47 -10.81
N LEU A 33 -3.85 1.86 -11.79
CA LEU A 33 -4.72 3.02 -11.66
C LEU A 33 -6.22 2.72 -11.83
N SER A 34 -6.62 1.50 -12.19
CA SER A 34 -8.04 1.20 -12.33
C SER A 34 -8.74 1.32 -10.97
N GLN A 35 -10.03 1.67 -10.99
CA GLN A 35 -10.83 1.82 -9.75
C GLN A 35 -10.77 0.57 -8.88
N ASN A 36 -10.78 -0.60 -9.52
CA ASN A 36 -10.73 -1.86 -8.80
C ASN A 36 -9.42 -2.01 -8.01
N ILE A 37 -8.27 -1.75 -8.65
CA ILE A 37 -6.97 -1.95 -7.98
C ILE A 37 -6.67 -0.83 -6.99
N LEU A 38 -7.12 0.40 -7.25
CA LEU A 38 -6.88 1.54 -6.35
C LEU A 38 -7.46 1.29 -4.96
N GLY A 39 -8.66 0.70 -4.89
CA GLY A 39 -9.26 0.33 -3.61
C GLY A 39 -8.41 -0.68 -2.83
N HIS A 40 -7.84 -1.65 -3.52
CA HIS A 40 -6.96 -2.64 -2.89
C HIS A 40 -5.64 -2.03 -2.44
N ILE A 41 -5.05 -1.15 -3.24
CA ILE A 41 -3.81 -0.46 -2.86
C ILE A 41 -4.05 0.42 -1.63
N ARG A 42 -5.19 1.14 -1.58
CA ARG A 42 -5.54 1.94 -0.42
C ARG A 42 -5.68 1.08 0.83
N ASN A 43 -6.40 -0.04 0.73
CA ASN A 43 -6.54 -0.97 1.85
C ASN A 43 -5.19 -1.50 2.31
N PHE A 44 -4.30 -1.82 1.39
CA PHE A 44 -2.95 -2.27 1.69
C PHE A 44 -2.19 -1.24 2.54
N VAL A 45 -2.22 0.03 2.12
CA VAL A 45 -1.56 1.12 2.85
C VAL A 45 -2.17 1.28 4.26
N GLU A 46 -3.50 1.19 4.37
CA GLU A 46 -4.18 1.30 5.66
C GLU A 46 -3.81 0.13 6.57
N TYR A 47 -3.70 -1.09 6.05
CA TYR A 47 -3.26 -2.24 6.83
C TYR A 47 -1.81 -2.08 7.31
N VAL A 48 -0.94 -1.52 6.50
CA VAL A 48 0.45 -1.24 6.91
C VAL A 48 0.48 -0.23 8.05
N ALA A 49 -0.35 0.82 7.98
CA ALA A 49 -0.49 1.79 9.06
C ALA A 49 -0.96 1.12 10.36
N ILE A 50 -1.95 0.23 10.26
CA ILE A 50 -2.46 -0.53 11.42
C ILE A 50 -1.35 -1.42 12.00
N LYS A 51 -0.57 -2.08 11.15
CA LYS A 51 0.55 -2.91 11.60
C LYS A 51 1.54 -2.10 12.41
N ALA A 52 1.91 -0.92 11.92
CA ALA A 52 2.84 -0.04 12.64
C ALA A 52 2.26 0.45 13.96
N PHE A 53 0.98 0.79 13.98
CA PHE A 53 0.30 1.32 15.17
C PHE A 53 0.09 0.25 16.25
N SER A 54 -0.24 -0.97 15.83
CA SER A 54 -0.60 -2.05 16.77
C SER A 54 0.58 -2.67 17.50
N ASN A 55 1.78 -2.41 17.04
CA ASN A 55 3.04 -2.79 17.73
C ASN A 55 3.08 -4.27 18.15
N GLY A 56 2.72 -5.15 17.22
CA GLY A 56 2.80 -6.60 17.46
C GLY A 56 1.54 -7.25 18.03
N ALA A 57 0.52 -6.45 18.38
CA ALA A 57 -0.73 -7.00 18.88
C ALA A 57 -1.55 -7.63 17.75
N ASP A 58 -2.29 -8.69 18.07
CA ASP A 58 -3.24 -9.28 17.13
C ASP A 58 -4.54 -8.49 17.14
N VAL A 59 -4.71 -7.64 16.15
CA VAL A 59 -5.85 -6.71 16.04
C VAL A 59 -6.75 -7.09 14.87
N ASN A 60 -8.01 -6.66 14.95
CA ASN A 60 -8.94 -6.82 13.85
C ASN A 60 -8.65 -5.77 12.76
N PRO A 61 -8.19 -6.19 11.55
CA PRO A 61 -7.84 -5.24 10.49
C PRO A 61 -9.04 -4.47 9.93
N ASN A 62 -10.26 -4.89 10.25
CA ASN A 62 -11.49 -4.25 9.79
C ASN A 62 -12.12 -3.33 10.84
N ASP A 63 -11.43 -3.08 11.95
CA ASP A 63 -11.91 -2.16 12.98
C ASP A 63 -11.74 -0.72 12.53
N TYR A 64 -12.87 -0.03 12.30
CA TYR A 64 -12.87 1.34 11.80
C TYR A 64 -12.15 2.31 12.74
N ASN A 65 -12.38 2.19 14.04
CA ASN A 65 -11.76 3.09 15.02
C ASN A 65 -10.24 2.90 15.07
N LEU A 66 -9.78 1.67 14.94
CA LEU A 66 -8.37 1.34 14.87
C LEU A 66 -7.74 1.93 13.59
N ASN A 67 -8.42 1.81 12.48
CA ASN A 67 -7.98 2.38 11.20
C ASN A 67 -7.79 3.90 11.32
N VAL A 68 -8.79 4.61 11.85
CA VAL A 68 -8.73 6.07 12.04
C VAL A 68 -7.56 6.45 12.95
N ALA A 69 -7.39 5.74 14.05
CA ALA A 69 -6.29 6.00 14.99
C ALA A 69 -4.92 5.76 14.35
N ALA A 70 -4.78 4.68 13.59
CA ALA A 70 -3.54 4.34 12.90
C ALA A 70 -3.15 5.38 11.86
N LEU A 71 -4.12 5.87 11.09
CA LEU A 71 -3.87 6.91 10.08
C LEU A 71 -3.45 8.22 10.73
N LYS A 72 -4.06 8.60 11.84
CA LYS A 72 -3.66 9.80 12.58
C LYS A 72 -2.25 9.65 13.16
N ASP A 73 -1.94 8.50 13.73
CA ASP A 73 -0.63 8.24 14.32
C ASP A 73 0.48 8.28 13.26
N MET A 74 0.20 7.81 12.07
CA MET A 74 1.16 7.79 10.95
C MET A 74 1.70 9.18 10.63
N GLN A 75 0.89 10.23 10.79
CA GLN A 75 1.32 11.61 10.54
C GLN A 75 2.43 12.07 11.48
N ARG A 76 2.52 11.48 12.66
CA ARG A 76 3.44 11.91 13.71
C ARG A 76 4.83 11.28 13.61
N HIS A 77 4.98 10.26 12.76
CA HIS A 77 6.23 9.52 12.64
C HIS A 77 6.93 9.85 11.34
N GLY A 78 8.14 10.41 11.44
CA GLY A 78 8.93 10.83 10.28
C GLY A 78 9.24 9.69 9.33
N ASN A 79 9.47 8.46 9.84
CA ASN A 79 9.74 7.29 9.04
C ASN A 79 8.51 6.75 8.29
N LEU A 80 7.32 7.21 8.64
CA LEU A 80 6.07 6.82 7.97
C LEU A 80 5.48 7.94 7.13
N ARG A 81 6.19 9.06 6.98
CA ARG A 81 5.71 10.20 6.20
C ARG A 81 5.43 9.83 4.73
N PHE A 82 6.28 8.98 4.14
CA PHE A 82 6.07 8.52 2.78
C PHE A 82 4.75 7.77 2.63
N LEU A 83 4.41 6.95 3.63
CA LEU A 83 3.19 6.15 3.64
C LEU A 83 1.96 7.06 3.80
N TYR A 84 2.04 8.07 4.64
CA TYR A 84 0.98 9.07 4.80
C TYR A 84 0.73 9.82 3.48
N ARG A 85 1.79 10.24 2.81
CA ARG A 85 1.69 10.92 1.52
C ARG A 85 1.09 10.02 0.45
N PHE A 86 1.45 8.75 0.47
CA PHE A 86 0.87 7.77 -0.44
C PHE A 86 -0.63 7.63 -0.19
N HIS A 87 -1.04 7.54 1.07
CA HIS A 87 -2.45 7.46 1.42
C HIS A 87 -3.24 8.69 0.94
N GLU A 88 -2.69 9.88 1.13
CA GLU A 88 -3.31 11.10 0.63
C GLU A 88 -3.49 11.07 -0.90
N LEU A 89 -2.46 10.63 -1.61
CA LEU A 89 -2.49 10.52 -3.06
C LEU A 89 -3.58 9.52 -3.51
N LEU A 90 -3.69 8.39 -2.82
CA LEU A 90 -4.70 7.38 -3.10
C LEU A 90 -6.11 7.89 -2.86
N GLN A 91 -6.32 8.64 -1.78
CA GLN A 91 -7.63 9.21 -1.47
C GLN A 91 -8.09 10.16 -2.57
N LYS A 92 -7.21 11.01 -3.08
CA LYS A 92 -7.51 11.91 -4.19
C LYS A 92 -7.82 11.15 -5.46
N SER A 93 -7.04 10.11 -5.77
CA SER A 93 -7.19 9.32 -7.00
C SER A 93 -8.48 8.51 -7.02
N VAL A 94 -8.86 7.92 -5.87
CA VAL A 94 -10.12 7.17 -5.76
C VAL A 94 -11.33 8.10 -5.92
N SER A 95 -11.23 9.34 -5.40
CA SER A 95 -12.36 10.29 -5.40
C SER A 95 -12.47 11.10 -6.69
N HIS A 96 -11.34 11.44 -7.33
CA HIS A 96 -11.29 12.41 -8.42
C HIS A 96 -10.32 11.99 -9.54
N TYR A 97 -10.51 10.79 -10.06
CA TYR A 97 -9.62 10.29 -11.10
C TYR A 97 -9.98 10.92 -12.45
N THR A 98 -9.30 12.00 -12.81
CA THR A 98 -9.33 12.59 -14.15
C THR A 98 -7.95 13.15 -14.46
N VAL A 99 -7.11 12.37 -15.13
CA VAL A 99 -5.80 12.82 -15.58
C VAL A 99 -5.62 12.49 -17.05
N ASP A 100 -4.86 13.32 -17.76
CA ASP A 100 -4.50 13.05 -19.14
C ASP A 100 -3.48 11.91 -19.22
N LYS A 101 -3.09 11.52 -20.44
CA LYS A 101 -2.17 10.41 -20.66
C LYS A 101 -0.82 10.61 -19.95
N ASP A 102 -0.26 11.80 -20.04
CA ASP A 102 1.04 12.11 -19.41
C ASP A 102 0.91 12.13 -17.89
N GLY A 103 -0.20 12.66 -17.39
CA GLY A 103 -0.50 12.64 -15.96
C GLY A 103 -0.67 11.22 -15.43
N SER A 104 -1.29 10.34 -16.21
CA SER A 104 -1.45 8.92 -15.84
C SER A 104 -0.09 8.22 -15.74
N GLU A 105 0.81 8.47 -16.67
CA GLU A 105 2.15 7.87 -16.63
C GLU A 105 2.94 8.33 -15.41
N ARG A 106 2.92 9.62 -15.11
CA ARG A 106 3.58 10.16 -13.91
C ARG A 106 2.98 9.59 -12.64
N LEU A 107 1.67 9.42 -12.59
CA LEU A 107 0.96 8.88 -11.43
C LEU A 107 1.31 7.40 -11.24
N MET A 108 1.38 6.63 -12.31
CA MET A 108 1.79 5.22 -12.24
C MET A 108 3.21 5.07 -11.68
N LEU A 109 4.14 5.92 -12.13
CA LEU A 109 5.50 5.91 -11.62
C LEU A 109 5.55 6.25 -10.13
N LYS A 110 4.75 7.22 -9.69
CA LYS A 110 4.64 7.56 -8.27
C LYS A 110 4.08 6.41 -7.45
N TYR A 111 3.04 5.76 -7.94
CA TYR A 111 2.45 4.61 -7.24
C TYR A 111 3.45 3.46 -7.15
N TYR A 112 4.15 3.17 -8.24
CA TYR A 112 5.17 2.14 -8.24
C TYR A 112 6.27 2.45 -7.22
N GLU A 113 6.77 3.67 -7.21
CA GLU A 113 7.79 4.11 -6.25
C GLU A 113 7.32 3.97 -4.81
N HIS A 114 6.10 4.40 -4.51
CA HIS A 114 5.54 4.29 -3.15
C HIS A 114 5.30 2.83 -2.75
N LEU A 115 4.85 1.98 -3.66
CA LEU A 115 4.70 0.55 -3.40
C LEU A 115 6.06 -0.09 -3.11
N PHE A 116 7.09 0.27 -3.86
CA PHE A 116 8.44 -0.22 -3.63
C PHE A 116 8.97 0.22 -2.26
N LYS A 117 8.79 1.48 -1.89
CA LYS A 117 9.17 1.97 -0.56
C LYS A 117 8.43 1.23 0.56
N THR A 118 7.15 0.94 0.35
CA THR A 118 6.35 0.19 1.32
C THR A 118 6.86 -1.24 1.46
N LYS A 119 7.21 -1.87 0.34
CA LYS A 119 7.81 -3.20 0.33
C LYS A 119 9.10 -3.23 1.16
N LEU A 120 9.99 -2.27 0.95
CA LEU A 120 11.24 -2.17 1.69
C LEU A 120 11.00 -1.95 3.18
N TYR A 121 10.06 -1.07 3.51
CA TYR A 121 9.71 -0.80 4.90
C TYR A 121 9.24 -2.06 5.62
N LEU A 122 8.33 -2.82 5.02
CA LEU A 122 7.79 -4.03 5.62
C LEU A 122 8.87 -5.11 5.79
N LYS A 123 9.79 -5.20 4.84
CA LYS A 123 10.91 -6.14 4.93
C LYS A 123 11.86 -5.75 6.05
N GLN A 124 12.24 -4.49 6.13
CA GLN A 124 13.20 -4.01 7.13
C GLN A 124 12.63 -3.98 8.55
N ALA A 125 11.39 -3.54 8.69
CA ALA A 125 10.78 -3.36 10.02
C ALA A 125 10.24 -4.68 10.60
N TYR A 126 9.70 -5.56 9.75
CA TYR A 126 8.94 -6.74 10.22
C TYR A 126 9.34 -8.04 9.57
N ASN A 127 10.31 -8.02 8.66
CA ASN A 127 10.72 -9.19 7.89
C ASN A 127 9.56 -9.85 7.13
N LEU A 128 8.64 -9.02 6.62
CA LEU A 128 7.52 -9.46 5.78
C LEU A 128 7.89 -9.32 4.31
N ASP A 129 7.69 -10.39 3.55
CA ASP A 129 7.91 -10.42 2.10
C ASP A 129 6.57 -10.19 1.40
N VAL A 130 6.46 -9.05 0.72
CA VAL A 130 5.24 -8.62 0.03
C VAL A 130 5.60 -8.06 -1.33
N LEU A 131 4.61 -7.90 -2.20
CA LEU A 131 4.74 -7.21 -3.48
C LEU A 131 5.89 -7.78 -4.32
N GLU A 132 5.87 -9.10 -4.53
CA GLU A 132 6.95 -9.81 -5.23
C GLU A 132 7.22 -9.27 -6.63
N ASN A 133 6.18 -8.76 -7.31
CA ASN A 133 6.31 -8.23 -8.67
C ASN A 133 6.82 -6.79 -8.71
N ILE A 134 6.96 -6.16 -7.55
CA ILE A 134 7.49 -4.80 -7.45
C ILE A 134 8.98 -4.90 -7.17
N GLU A 135 9.79 -4.53 -8.14
CA GLU A 135 11.24 -4.51 -8.03
C GLU A 135 11.74 -3.07 -8.09
N ASP A 136 13.03 -2.88 -7.75
CA ASP A 136 13.62 -1.56 -7.86
C ASP A 136 13.49 -1.06 -9.30
N PHE A 137 12.84 0.10 -9.45
CA PHE A 137 12.55 0.65 -10.76
C PHE A 137 13.78 1.39 -11.26
N PRO A 138 14.38 0.97 -12.38
CA PRO A 138 15.50 1.74 -12.92
C PRO A 138 14.97 3.07 -13.42
N LEU A 139 15.22 4.11 -12.64
CA LEU A 139 14.92 5.48 -13.04
C LEU A 139 16.01 5.91 -14.01
N ASP A 140 15.73 5.75 -15.26
CA ASP A 140 16.58 6.33 -16.30
C ASP A 140 16.20 7.79 -16.54
#